data_a8b5433697dc31636fb38cbfde4e9cb8
#
_entry.id   a8b5433697dc31636fb38cbfde4e9cb8
#
_cell.length_a   1.000
_cell.length_b   1.000
_cell.length_c   1.000
_cell.angle_alpha   90.00
_cell.angle_beta   90.00
_cell.angle_gamma   90.00
#
_symmetry.space_group_name_H-M   'P 1'
#
loop_
_entity.id
_entity.type
_entity.pdbx_description
1 polymer ?
#
loop_
_entity_poly.entity_id
_entity_poly.type
_entity_poly.pdbx_seq_one_letter_code
_entity_poly.pdbx_strand_id
1 'polypeptide(L)'
;MNLNEFNSLIDLYFYQAKKENPNTPFLEWLNPKNKKAYTWGETSASIQKLAEVLKKNLTEGDRCLLVSENRPEWLIADLAIMLAGGITVPAYTTYVEKDYKYLVEDCEPSVIIVSNDEMHNKLKNIIKEKNFIKKVVSFDALRNIEQK
;
A
#
# COMPACT_ATOMS: atom_id res chain seq x y z
N MET A 1 6.88 -9.94 -25.38
CA MET A 1 6.55 -8.64 -24.76
C MET A 1 7.83 -7.83 -24.65
N ASN A 2 7.86 -6.63 -25.23
CA ASN A 2 9.01 -5.74 -25.15
C ASN A 2 8.83 -4.78 -23.96
N LEU A 3 9.63 -4.92 -22.92
CA LEU A 3 9.52 -4.10 -21.71
C LEU A 3 9.83 -2.61 -21.95
N ASN A 4 10.54 -2.29 -23.05
CA ASN A 4 10.86 -0.91 -23.41
C ASN A 4 9.64 -0.09 -23.88
N GLU A 5 8.47 -0.73 -24.04
CA GLU A 5 7.22 -0.07 -24.43
C GLU A 5 6.46 0.53 -23.22
N PHE A 6 6.92 0.26 -21.99
CA PHE A 6 6.29 0.73 -20.77
C PHE A 6 7.14 1.78 -20.07
N ASN A 7 6.50 2.88 -19.66
CA ASN A 7 7.17 3.97 -18.96
C ASN A 7 7.32 3.70 -17.46
N SER A 8 6.52 2.77 -16.93
CA SER A 8 6.49 2.45 -15.50
C SER A 8 5.96 1.03 -15.24
N LEU A 9 6.21 0.54 -14.03
CA LEU A 9 5.65 -0.73 -13.57
C LEU A 9 4.11 -0.69 -13.51
N ILE A 10 3.54 0.45 -13.18
CA ILE A 10 2.08 0.60 -13.13
C ILE A 10 1.45 0.55 -14.52
N ASP A 11 2.13 1.08 -15.56
CA ASP A 11 1.68 0.94 -16.95
C ASP A 11 1.67 -0.53 -17.38
N LEU A 12 2.72 -1.27 -17.03
CA LEU A 12 2.82 -2.70 -17.29
C LEU A 12 1.70 -3.48 -16.61
N TYR A 13 1.41 -3.17 -15.33
CA TYR A 13 0.33 -3.80 -14.61
C TYR A 13 -1.03 -3.61 -15.31
N PHE A 14 -1.40 -2.36 -15.63
CA PHE A 14 -2.69 -2.09 -16.27
C PHE A 14 -2.76 -2.61 -17.70
N TYR A 15 -1.66 -2.65 -18.42
CA TYR A 15 -1.60 -3.30 -19.73
C TYR A 15 -1.94 -4.79 -19.62
N GLN A 16 -1.34 -5.50 -18.66
CA GLN A 16 -1.64 -6.91 -18.43
C GLN A 16 -3.08 -7.10 -17.93
N ALA A 17 -3.50 -6.32 -16.95
CA ALA A 17 -4.85 -6.40 -16.39
C ALA A 17 -5.97 -6.26 -17.44
N LYS A 18 -5.76 -5.42 -18.48
CA LYS A 18 -6.73 -5.27 -19.59
C LYS A 18 -6.85 -6.50 -20.48
N LYS A 19 -5.85 -7.39 -20.49
CA LYS A 19 -5.85 -8.62 -21.30
C LYS A 19 -6.46 -9.79 -20.56
N GLU A 20 -6.53 -9.72 -19.25
CA GLU A 20 -7.04 -10.79 -18.41
C GLU A 20 -8.56 -10.68 -18.24
N ASN A 21 -9.20 -11.81 -17.99
CA ASN A 21 -10.59 -11.81 -17.58
C ASN A 21 -10.69 -11.19 -16.17
N PRO A 22 -11.46 -10.11 -15.98
CA PRO A 22 -11.55 -9.40 -14.69
C PRO A 22 -12.05 -10.27 -13.53
N ASN A 23 -12.74 -11.36 -13.82
CA ASN A 23 -13.27 -12.29 -12.82
C ASN A 23 -12.29 -13.41 -12.45
N THR A 24 -11.13 -13.50 -13.11
CA THR A 24 -10.11 -14.50 -12.78
C THR A 24 -9.34 -14.10 -11.51
N PRO A 25 -9.10 -15.02 -10.56
CA PRO A 25 -8.26 -14.77 -9.40
C PRO A 25 -6.85 -14.32 -9.81
N PHE A 26 -6.33 -13.29 -9.14
CA PHE A 26 -4.99 -12.76 -9.36
C PHE A 26 -4.13 -12.83 -8.11
N LEU A 27 -4.65 -12.41 -6.96
CA LEU A 27 -3.95 -12.46 -5.68
C LEU A 27 -4.69 -13.38 -4.72
N GLU A 28 -3.98 -14.28 -4.08
CA GLU A 28 -4.56 -15.18 -3.08
C GLU A 28 -3.72 -15.14 -1.80
N TRP A 29 -4.39 -14.93 -0.67
CA TRP A 29 -3.75 -15.01 0.63
C TRP A 29 -3.87 -16.43 1.18
N LEU A 30 -2.74 -17.13 1.24
CA LEU A 30 -2.66 -18.51 1.72
C LEU A 30 -2.65 -18.61 3.26
N ASN A 31 -3.26 -17.66 3.96
CA ASN A 31 -3.39 -17.73 5.41
C ASN A 31 -4.49 -18.76 5.77
N PRO A 32 -4.19 -19.78 6.59
CA PRO A 32 -5.16 -20.82 6.96
C PRO A 32 -6.43 -20.29 7.63
N LYS A 33 -6.33 -19.12 8.30
CA LYS A 33 -7.45 -18.50 9.02
C LYS A 33 -8.27 -17.53 8.18
N ASN A 34 -7.69 -16.98 7.11
CA ASN A 34 -8.30 -15.96 6.27
C ASN A 34 -7.93 -16.19 4.81
N LYS A 35 -8.62 -17.10 4.16
CA LYS A 35 -8.51 -17.24 2.71
C LYS A 35 -9.20 -16.07 2.06
N LYS A 36 -8.44 -15.14 1.50
CA LYS A 36 -8.93 -14.03 0.70
C LYS A 36 -8.27 -14.05 -0.65
N ALA A 37 -9.06 -14.06 -1.70
CA ALA A 37 -8.61 -13.90 -3.07
C ALA A 37 -9.14 -12.57 -3.63
N TYR A 38 -8.35 -11.95 -4.50
CA TYR A 38 -8.75 -10.80 -5.30
C TYR A 38 -8.65 -11.18 -6.77
N THR A 39 -9.68 -10.89 -7.51
CA THR A 39 -9.66 -11.01 -8.98
C THR A 39 -8.84 -9.88 -9.60
N TRP A 40 -8.53 -9.97 -10.90
CA TRP A 40 -7.90 -8.88 -11.64
C TRP A 40 -8.73 -7.58 -11.57
N GLY A 41 -10.05 -7.69 -11.70
CA GLY A 41 -10.96 -6.56 -11.62
C GLY A 41 -10.97 -5.92 -10.23
N GLU A 42 -11.11 -6.73 -9.17
CA GLU A 42 -11.10 -6.24 -7.79
C GLU A 42 -9.76 -5.61 -7.41
N THR A 43 -8.65 -6.22 -7.84
CA THR A 43 -7.30 -5.67 -7.61
C THR A 43 -7.14 -4.31 -8.28
N SER A 44 -7.51 -4.20 -9.57
CA SER A 44 -7.43 -2.93 -10.32
C SER A 44 -8.29 -1.84 -9.70
N ALA A 45 -9.51 -2.16 -9.31
CA ALA A 45 -10.42 -1.21 -8.64
C ALA A 45 -9.87 -0.76 -7.28
N SER A 46 -9.30 -1.68 -6.49
CA SER A 46 -8.70 -1.38 -5.20
C SER A 46 -7.47 -0.47 -5.32
N ILE A 47 -6.60 -0.72 -6.31
CA ILE A 47 -5.45 0.13 -6.62
C ILE A 47 -5.91 1.56 -6.95
N GLN A 48 -6.90 1.72 -7.82
CA GLN A 48 -7.41 3.03 -8.23
C GLN A 48 -8.03 3.79 -7.06
N LYS A 49 -8.89 3.15 -6.27
CA LYS A 49 -9.51 3.76 -5.08
C LYS A 49 -8.49 4.22 -4.05
N LEU A 50 -7.50 3.37 -3.75
CA LEU A 50 -6.46 3.74 -2.80
C LEU A 50 -5.59 4.87 -3.34
N ALA A 51 -5.22 4.84 -4.62
CA ALA A 51 -4.46 5.92 -5.25
C ALA A 51 -5.19 7.26 -5.19
N GLU A 52 -6.51 7.30 -5.38
CA GLU A 52 -7.32 8.52 -5.22
C GLU A 52 -7.26 9.09 -3.80
N VAL A 53 -7.28 8.22 -2.79
CA VAL A 53 -7.13 8.63 -1.38
C VAL A 53 -5.73 9.18 -1.13
N LEU A 54 -4.71 8.49 -1.65
CA LEU A 54 -3.30 8.87 -1.46
C LEU A 54 -2.96 10.20 -2.14
N LYS A 55 -3.47 10.47 -3.33
CA LYS A 55 -3.26 11.74 -4.08
C LYS A 55 -3.67 12.98 -3.31
N LYS A 56 -4.56 12.86 -2.33
CA LYS A 56 -4.95 13.98 -1.47
C LYS A 56 -3.85 14.39 -0.48
N ASN A 57 -2.88 13.52 -0.23
CA ASN A 57 -1.86 13.68 0.79
C ASN A 57 -0.43 13.43 0.27
N LEU A 58 -0.28 12.98 -0.98
CA LEU A 58 0.99 12.76 -1.66
C LEU A 58 1.15 13.75 -2.81
N THR A 59 2.34 14.30 -2.93
CA THR A 59 2.83 14.95 -4.15
C THR A 59 3.82 14.03 -4.85
N GLU A 60 4.10 14.29 -6.11
CA GLU A 60 5.05 13.49 -6.89
C GLU A 60 6.41 13.39 -6.18
N GLY A 61 6.90 12.16 -6.02
CA GLY A 61 8.16 11.87 -5.34
C GLY A 61 8.09 11.81 -3.81
N ASP A 62 6.94 12.08 -3.19
CA ASP A 62 6.75 11.88 -1.76
C ASP A 62 6.90 10.40 -1.38
N ARG A 63 7.49 10.14 -0.21
CA ARG A 63 7.64 8.77 0.31
C ARG A 63 6.39 8.36 1.07
N CYS A 64 6.03 7.09 0.89
CA CYS A 64 4.99 6.43 1.65
C CYS A 64 5.59 5.22 2.37
N LEU A 65 5.61 5.23 3.69
CA LEU A 65 6.07 4.10 4.49
C LEU A 65 5.00 3.02 4.52
N LEU A 66 5.35 1.81 4.07
CA LEU A 66 4.45 0.65 4.02
C LEU A 66 4.92 -0.42 5.02
N VAL A 67 4.14 -0.61 6.09
CA VAL A 67 4.42 -1.57 7.18
C VAL A 67 3.35 -2.65 7.17
N SER A 68 3.65 -3.78 6.56
CA SER A 68 2.71 -4.88 6.42
C SER A 68 3.45 -6.21 6.22
N GLU A 69 2.85 -7.27 6.71
CA GLU A 69 3.18 -8.64 6.34
C GLU A 69 2.84 -8.90 4.86
N ASN A 70 3.34 -10.04 4.33
CA ASN A 70 3.02 -10.49 2.97
C ASN A 70 1.54 -10.90 2.87
N ARG A 71 0.74 -10.03 2.26
CA ARG A 71 -0.68 -10.21 2.02
C ARG A 71 -1.08 -9.47 0.72
N PRO A 72 -2.20 -9.82 0.09
CA PRO A 72 -2.63 -9.20 -1.17
C PRO A 72 -2.66 -7.68 -1.13
N GLU A 73 -3.10 -7.11 -0.02
CA GLU A 73 -3.21 -5.66 0.15
C GLU A 73 -1.85 -4.95 0.13
N TRP A 74 -0.74 -5.66 0.42
CA TRP A 74 0.61 -5.12 0.29
C TRP A 74 0.91 -4.73 -1.16
N LEU A 75 0.65 -5.64 -2.12
CA LEU A 75 0.86 -5.38 -3.54
C LEU A 75 -0.10 -4.30 -4.06
N ILE A 76 -1.36 -4.33 -3.61
CA ILE A 76 -2.34 -3.30 -3.95
C ILE A 76 -1.85 -1.92 -3.48
N ALA A 77 -1.33 -1.83 -2.26
CA ALA A 77 -0.80 -0.58 -1.72
C ALA A 77 0.44 -0.09 -2.48
N ASP A 78 1.37 -0.98 -2.79
CA ASP A 78 2.59 -0.64 -3.55
C ASP A 78 2.24 -0.05 -4.92
N LEU A 79 1.37 -0.72 -5.67
CA LEU A 79 0.91 -0.23 -6.97
C LEU A 79 0.07 1.06 -6.86
N ALA A 80 -0.72 1.21 -5.80
CA ALA A 80 -1.50 2.42 -5.57
C ALA A 80 -0.61 3.63 -5.22
N ILE A 81 0.45 3.43 -4.45
CA ILE A 81 1.45 4.47 -4.16
C ILE A 81 2.11 4.94 -5.45
N MET A 82 2.55 4.02 -6.30
CA MET A 82 3.14 4.35 -7.61
C MET A 82 2.14 5.09 -8.51
N LEU A 83 0.88 4.64 -8.57
CA LEU A 83 -0.18 5.32 -9.35
C LEU A 83 -0.49 6.72 -8.81
N ALA A 84 -0.30 6.94 -7.53
CA ALA A 84 -0.46 8.26 -6.90
C ALA A 84 0.75 9.19 -7.10
N GLY A 85 1.85 8.71 -7.72
CA GLY A 85 3.09 9.44 -7.93
C GLY A 85 4.06 9.38 -6.73
N GLY A 86 3.78 8.54 -5.75
CA GLY A 86 4.63 8.36 -4.57
C GLY A 86 5.72 7.30 -4.75
N ILE A 87 6.60 7.23 -3.76
CA ILE A 87 7.68 6.24 -3.65
C ILE A 87 7.39 5.34 -2.45
N THR A 88 7.29 4.05 -2.67
CA THR A 88 7.10 3.07 -1.60
C THR A 88 8.40 2.86 -0.83
N VAL A 89 8.33 3.00 0.50
CA VAL A 89 9.39 2.61 1.43
C VAL A 89 8.86 1.45 2.27
N PRO A 90 9.19 0.20 1.95
CA PRO A 90 8.73 -0.95 2.71
C PRO A 90 9.51 -1.12 4.00
N ALA A 91 8.83 -1.54 5.06
CA ALA A 91 9.43 -1.84 6.35
C ALA A 91 8.96 -3.19 6.90
N TYR A 92 9.85 -3.89 7.60
CA TYR A 92 9.51 -5.16 8.23
C TYR A 92 8.59 -4.97 9.44
N THR A 93 7.63 -5.88 9.61
CA THR A 93 6.70 -5.90 10.75
C THR A 93 7.39 -6.29 12.07
N THR A 94 8.58 -6.89 11.98
CA THR A 94 9.39 -7.32 13.12
C THR A 94 10.25 -6.21 13.72
N TYR A 95 10.32 -5.06 13.08
CA TYR A 95 11.05 -3.91 13.62
C TYR A 95 10.47 -3.44 14.95
N VAL A 96 11.36 -2.90 15.79
CA VAL A 96 11.00 -2.23 17.05
C VAL A 96 10.89 -0.73 16.84
N GLU A 97 10.35 0.00 17.81
CA GLU A 97 10.10 1.45 17.72
C GLU A 97 11.34 2.25 17.28
N LYS A 98 12.54 1.87 17.77
CA LYS A 98 13.80 2.51 17.39
C LYS A 98 14.09 2.41 15.88
N ASP A 99 13.82 1.26 15.29
CA ASP A 99 14.09 1.02 13.87
C ASP A 99 13.09 1.84 13.01
N TYR A 100 11.82 1.86 13.41
CA TYR A 100 10.82 2.69 12.75
C TYR A 100 11.11 4.17 12.88
N LYS A 101 11.60 4.63 14.04
CA LYS A 101 11.99 6.02 14.23
C LYS A 101 13.10 6.41 13.26
N TYR A 102 14.13 5.57 13.13
CA TYR A 102 15.20 5.80 12.17
C TYR A 102 14.66 5.90 10.73
N LEU A 103 13.84 4.93 10.29
CA LEU A 103 13.26 4.94 8.94
C LEU A 103 12.41 6.18 8.67
N VAL A 104 11.56 6.57 9.61
CA VAL A 104 10.69 7.75 9.48
C VAL A 104 11.52 9.03 9.41
N GLU A 105 12.59 9.14 10.20
CA GLU A 105 13.48 10.30 10.18
C GLU A 105 14.32 10.37 8.90
N ASP A 106 14.71 9.23 8.34
CA ASP A 106 15.51 9.15 7.11
C ASP A 106 14.68 9.43 5.86
N CYS A 107 13.49 8.83 5.74
CA CYS A 107 12.68 8.95 4.52
C CYS A 107 11.61 10.07 4.59
N GLU A 108 11.31 10.62 5.77
CA GLU A 108 10.30 11.67 5.98
C GLU A 108 8.98 11.40 5.21
N PRO A 109 8.25 10.29 5.51
CA PRO A 109 7.11 9.91 4.71
C PRO A 109 5.93 10.85 4.91
N SER A 110 5.30 11.29 3.83
CA SER A 110 4.05 12.06 3.89
C SER A 110 2.86 11.20 4.31
N VAL A 111 2.92 9.91 3.97
CA VAL A 111 1.87 8.93 4.31
C VAL A 111 2.51 7.68 4.90
N ILE A 112 1.81 7.09 5.88
CA ILE A 112 2.15 5.78 6.43
C ILE A 112 0.97 4.84 6.19
N ILE A 113 1.23 3.66 5.63
CA ILE A 113 0.25 2.59 5.50
C ILE A 113 0.66 1.43 6.41
N VAL A 114 -0.27 0.97 7.23
CA VAL A 114 -0.06 -0.15 8.15
C VAL A 114 -1.08 -1.26 7.89
N SER A 115 -0.71 -2.50 8.14
CA SER A 115 -1.61 -3.63 7.94
C SER A 115 -2.74 -3.69 8.97
N ASN A 116 -2.46 -3.34 10.23
CA ASN A 116 -3.38 -3.52 11.35
C ASN A 116 -3.05 -2.57 12.52
N ASP A 117 -3.83 -2.65 13.58
CA ASP A 117 -3.67 -1.84 14.79
C ASP A 117 -2.37 -2.13 15.54
N GLU A 118 -1.85 -3.36 15.50
CA GLU A 118 -0.56 -3.68 16.12
C GLU A 118 0.57 -2.86 15.47
N MET A 119 0.62 -2.82 14.14
CA MET A 119 1.61 -2.03 13.41
C MET A 119 1.42 -0.53 13.64
N HIS A 120 0.16 -0.07 13.70
CA HIS A 120 -0.13 1.31 14.06
C HIS A 120 0.39 1.67 15.46
N ASN A 121 0.18 0.79 16.44
CA ASN A 121 0.63 1.02 17.82
C ASN A 121 2.16 1.12 17.94
N LYS A 122 2.93 0.35 17.15
CA LYS A 122 4.40 0.45 17.09
C LYS A 122 4.88 1.83 16.60
N LEU A 123 4.09 2.51 15.78
CA LEU A 123 4.41 3.81 15.17
C LEU A 123 3.76 5.00 15.90
N LYS A 124 2.84 4.76 16.81
CA LYS A 124 1.97 5.75 17.42
C LYS A 124 2.69 6.97 18.01
N ASN A 125 3.79 6.75 18.72
CA ASN A 125 4.56 7.83 19.34
C ASN A 125 5.29 8.66 18.25
N ILE A 126 5.89 7.98 17.28
CA ILE A 126 6.60 8.59 16.17
C ILE A 126 5.66 9.47 15.34
N ILE A 127 4.47 8.96 15.02
CA ILE A 127 3.43 9.70 14.27
C ILE A 127 3.05 11.00 14.97
N LYS A 128 2.94 10.99 16.30
CA LYS A 128 2.61 12.18 17.08
C LYS A 128 3.72 13.24 17.11
N GLU A 129 4.98 12.81 16.99
CA GLU A 129 6.14 13.70 17.05
C GLU A 129 6.47 14.37 15.71
N LYS A 130 5.99 13.81 14.59
CA LYS A 130 6.41 14.24 13.24
C LYS A 130 5.29 14.95 12.49
N ASN A 131 5.51 16.23 12.21
CA ASN A 131 4.54 17.10 11.54
C ASN A 131 4.46 16.91 10.02
N PHE A 132 5.43 16.24 9.40
CA PHE A 132 5.43 15.94 7.96
C PHE A 132 4.52 14.77 7.59
N ILE A 133 4.09 13.95 8.55
CA ILE A 133 3.16 12.83 8.33
C ILE A 133 1.74 13.41 8.21
N LYS A 134 1.20 13.41 7.00
CA LYS A 134 -0.12 14.00 6.69
C LYS A 134 -1.27 13.01 6.87
N LYS A 135 -1.01 11.70 6.67
CA LYS A 135 -2.05 10.66 6.68
C LYS A 135 -1.49 9.33 7.14
N VAL A 136 -2.30 8.61 7.92
CA VAL A 136 -2.09 7.19 8.23
C VAL A 136 -3.29 6.39 7.74
N VAL A 137 -3.03 5.30 7.04
CA VAL A 137 -4.03 4.38 6.47
C VAL A 137 -3.82 2.99 7.06
N SER A 138 -4.88 2.34 7.51
CA SER A 138 -4.84 0.95 7.97
C SER A 138 -5.68 0.06 7.05
N PHE A 139 -5.14 -1.11 6.64
CA PHE A 139 -5.91 -2.06 5.83
C PHE A 139 -7.14 -2.59 6.56
N ASP A 140 -7.06 -2.81 7.87
CA ASP A 140 -8.19 -3.32 8.64
C ASP A 140 -9.27 -2.24 8.85
N ALA A 141 -8.90 -0.97 8.94
CA ALA A 141 -9.86 0.13 8.99
C ALA A 141 -10.63 0.31 7.67
N LEU A 142 -9.97 0.08 6.52
CA LEU A 142 -10.62 0.12 5.20
C LEU A 142 -11.66 -0.99 5.05
N ARG A 143 -11.43 -2.19 5.62
CA ARG A 143 -12.40 -3.29 5.62
C ARG A 143 -13.68 -2.94 6.36
N ASN A 144 -13.61 -2.18 7.43
CA ASN A 144 -14.78 -1.78 8.23
C ASN A 144 -15.67 -0.76 7.50
N ILE A 145 -15.12 -0.05 6.50
CA ILE A 145 -15.86 0.88 5.65
C ILE A 145 -16.59 0.15 4.51
N GLU A 146 -16.02 -0.93 3.99
CA GLU A 146 -16.63 -1.74 2.93
C GLU A 146 -17.75 -2.67 3.43
N GLN A 147 -17.83 -2.91 4.76
CA GLN A 147 -18.87 -3.75 5.39
C GLN A 147 -20.06 -2.95 5.95
N LYS A 148 -20.06 -1.65 5.83
CA LYS A 148 -21.18 -0.75 6.16
C LYS A 148 -21.83 -0.21 4.91
#